data_63944cd2af9713667ab31acf8244091c
#
_entry.id   63944cd2af9713667ab31acf8244091c
#
_cell.length_a   1.000
_cell.length_b   1.000
_cell.length_c   1.000
_cell.angle_alpha   90.00
_cell.angle_beta   90.00
_cell.angle_gamma   90.00
#
_symmetry.space_group_name_H-M   'P 1'
#
loop_
_entity.id
_entity.type
_entity.pdbx_description
1 polymer ?
#
loop_
_entity_poly.entity_id
_entity_poly.type
_entity_poly.pdbx_seq_one_letter_code
_entity_poly.pdbx_strand_id
1 'polypeptide(L)'
;MILGVVIMSLFNIPDGVDVIEVRKKVNKMLSEARKKAKSKKCILCGKEQSSFCNSHSVPQMCLRPIVDKGKVLHASLAMGFDIGVVDLDGGVNKSGTFNYICRECDAKFFQDYENPDNIIQPPTDKILAEIAVKNMLLQLNKRDIELELLDIKQQELGIYENPDKLSELKTLDQKEYQEEVLFHQDIANNNKEGGYQILFWEVLPYKVPIATQSAMVLPYDMEGDILNDVGNMDESVRMQYVHIAVLPLEKKSVVLAFYHKRDKIYRRLRHQINTTSREKVLQYINYLIFEHTENVYFSKTIEEELKNNKMIEKVSQEANGLPTFGHLSVDNIFGMDYEAVKPEDIPNFLDESWAIKEEENTDGEE
;
A
#
# COMPACT_ATOMS: atom_id res chain seq x y z
N MET A 1 1.78 -2.88 7.09
CA MET A 1 3.04 -3.52 7.52
C MET A 1 2.86 -4.70 8.49
N ILE A 2 1.78 -4.83 9.23
CA ILE A 2 1.63 -5.86 10.28
C ILE A 2 0.72 -7.04 9.87
N LEU A 3 -0.06 -6.95 8.78
CA LEU A 3 -0.93 -8.06 8.35
C LEU A 3 -0.11 -9.30 7.97
N GLY A 4 0.98 -9.14 7.24
CA GLY A 4 1.89 -10.23 6.89
C GLY A 4 2.52 -10.89 8.11
N VAL A 5 3.03 -10.11 9.08
CA VAL A 5 3.62 -10.63 10.32
C VAL A 5 2.59 -11.41 11.15
N VAL A 6 1.38 -10.89 11.26
CA VAL A 6 0.30 -11.58 12.01
C VAL A 6 -0.10 -12.86 11.30
N ILE A 7 -0.13 -12.89 9.98
CA ILE A 7 -0.47 -14.09 9.22
C ILE A 7 0.69 -15.11 9.24
N MET A 8 1.96 -14.67 9.14
CA MET A 8 3.11 -15.58 9.24
C MET A 8 3.29 -16.18 10.63
N SER A 9 3.13 -15.39 11.71
CA SER A 9 3.14 -15.93 13.08
C SER A 9 1.89 -16.75 13.39
N LEU A 10 0.81 -16.59 12.62
CA LEU A 10 -0.44 -17.33 12.77
C LEU A 10 -0.32 -18.80 12.38
N PHE A 11 0.57 -19.15 11.47
CA PHE A 11 0.63 -20.47 10.89
C PHE A 11 2.07 -21.00 10.80
N ASN A 12 2.69 -21.25 11.96
CA ASN A 12 3.75 -22.24 12.02
C ASN A 12 3.12 -23.58 11.61
N ILE A 13 3.21 -23.92 10.32
CA ILE A 13 2.68 -25.19 9.81
C ILE A 13 3.66 -26.27 10.22
N PRO A 14 3.26 -27.22 11.07
CA PRO A 14 4.09 -28.37 11.38
C PRO A 14 4.36 -29.17 10.10
N ASP A 15 5.53 -29.79 10.00
CA ASP A 15 5.85 -30.72 8.93
C ASP A 15 4.75 -31.79 8.80
N GLY A 16 4.23 -31.98 7.57
CA GLY A 16 3.22 -32.99 7.26
C GLY A 16 1.76 -32.50 7.23
N VAL A 17 1.49 -31.21 7.39
CA VAL A 17 0.13 -30.66 7.26
C VAL A 17 -0.19 -30.37 5.79
N ASP A 18 -1.43 -30.69 5.37
CA ASP A 18 -1.92 -30.39 4.02
C ASP A 18 -2.05 -28.87 3.81
N VAL A 19 -1.15 -28.30 3.01
CA VAL A 19 -1.12 -26.87 2.65
C VAL A 19 -2.45 -26.42 2.05
N ILE A 20 -3.17 -27.27 1.31
CA ILE A 20 -4.45 -26.93 0.68
C ILE A 20 -5.54 -26.76 1.76
N GLU A 21 -5.51 -27.62 2.78
CA GLU A 21 -6.48 -27.54 3.89
C GLU A 21 -6.24 -26.27 4.72
N VAL A 22 -4.99 -25.95 5.01
CA VAL A 22 -4.62 -24.69 5.69
C VAL A 22 -5.08 -23.48 4.90
N ARG A 23 -4.80 -23.42 3.59
CA ARG A 23 -5.28 -22.34 2.70
C ARG A 23 -6.79 -22.17 2.75
N LYS A 24 -7.55 -23.26 2.70
CA LYS A 24 -9.03 -23.22 2.80
C LYS A 24 -9.47 -22.62 4.14
N LYS A 25 -8.82 -23.02 5.23
CA LYS A 25 -9.14 -22.52 6.58
C LYS A 25 -8.83 -21.03 6.69
N VAL A 26 -7.65 -20.59 6.26
CA VAL A 26 -7.24 -19.17 6.25
C VAL A 26 -8.21 -18.33 5.41
N ASN A 27 -8.54 -18.76 4.21
CA ASN A 27 -9.49 -18.05 3.34
C ASN A 27 -10.89 -17.94 3.97
N LYS A 28 -11.33 -18.97 4.69
CA LYS A 28 -12.60 -18.93 5.45
C LYS A 28 -12.53 -17.87 6.57
N MET A 29 -11.46 -17.87 7.38
CA MET A 29 -11.25 -16.92 8.46
C MET A 29 -11.18 -15.49 7.93
N LEU A 30 -10.42 -15.24 6.87
CA LEU A 30 -10.35 -13.93 6.21
C LEU A 30 -11.71 -13.47 5.66
N SER A 31 -12.47 -14.38 5.06
CA SER A 31 -13.83 -14.07 4.57
C SER A 31 -14.76 -13.68 5.71
N GLU A 32 -14.65 -14.35 6.86
CA GLU A 32 -15.43 -14.04 8.06
C GLU A 32 -15.01 -12.72 8.68
N ALA A 33 -13.70 -12.48 8.85
CA ALA A 33 -13.14 -11.22 9.33
C ALA A 33 -13.60 -10.03 8.48
N ARG A 34 -13.52 -10.15 7.14
CA ARG A 34 -14.04 -9.12 6.21
C ARG A 34 -15.54 -8.85 6.36
N LYS A 35 -16.34 -9.85 6.73
CA LYS A 35 -17.78 -9.66 6.98
C LYS A 35 -18.03 -8.93 8.29
N LYS A 36 -17.29 -9.27 9.35
CA LYS A 36 -17.40 -8.66 10.68
C LYS A 36 -16.89 -7.21 10.67
N ALA A 37 -15.76 -6.95 9.98
CA ALA A 37 -15.14 -5.62 9.86
C ALA A 37 -15.96 -4.61 9.03
N LYS A 38 -17.11 -5.00 8.46
CA LYS A 38 -17.93 -4.06 7.68
C LYS A 38 -18.48 -2.93 8.52
N SER A 39 -18.19 -1.70 8.11
CA SER A 39 -18.79 -0.51 8.71
C SER A 39 -20.32 -0.50 8.54
N LYS A 40 -21.03 0.10 9.49
CA LYS A 40 -22.48 0.36 9.41
C LYS A 40 -22.77 1.80 8.98
N LYS A 41 -21.79 2.68 9.08
CA LYS A 41 -21.91 4.10 8.72
C LYS A 41 -20.84 4.49 7.73
N CYS A 42 -21.22 5.36 6.79
CA CYS A 42 -20.24 5.98 5.90
C CYS A 42 -19.30 6.87 6.71
N ILE A 43 -18.00 6.62 6.65
CA ILE A 43 -17.02 7.37 7.45
C ILE A 43 -16.95 8.85 7.04
N LEU A 44 -17.20 9.18 5.76
CA LEU A 44 -17.13 10.55 5.26
C LEU A 44 -18.36 11.40 5.58
N CYS A 45 -19.57 10.81 5.59
CA CYS A 45 -20.79 11.58 5.85
C CYS A 45 -21.54 11.19 7.13
N GLY A 46 -21.09 10.13 7.84
CA GLY A 46 -21.70 9.65 9.08
C GLY A 46 -23.07 8.97 8.93
N LYS A 47 -23.65 8.93 7.71
CA LYS A 47 -24.97 8.34 7.49
C LYS A 47 -24.91 6.81 7.57
N GLU A 48 -25.92 6.21 8.20
CA GLU A 48 -26.11 4.76 8.16
C GLU A 48 -26.44 4.30 6.75
N GLN A 49 -25.85 3.18 6.36
CA GLN A 49 -25.99 2.61 5.03
C GLN A 49 -26.29 1.12 5.11
N SER A 50 -27.21 0.64 4.29
CA SER A 50 -27.46 -0.79 4.11
C SER A 50 -26.42 -1.46 3.21
N SER A 51 -25.76 -0.67 2.37
CA SER A 51 -24.70 -1.12 1.46
C SER A 51 -23.69 -0.01 1.18
N PHE A 52 -22.45 -0.40 0.97
CA PHE A 52 -21.35 0.49 0.58
C PHE A 52 -20.91 0.17 -0.84
N CYS A 53 -20.25 1.14 -1.50
CA CYS A 53 -19.60 0.86 -2.78
C CYS A 53 -18.32 0.05 -2.57
N ASN A 54 -17.90 -0.64 -3.62
CA ASN A 54 -16.55 -1.18 -3.72
C ASN A 54 -15.63 -0.06 -4.19
N SER A 55 -15.15 0.76 -3.26
CA SER A 55 -14.22 1.84 -3.58
C SER A 55 -12.85 1.24 -3.88
N HIS A 56 -12.25 1.61 -5.02
CA HIS A 56 -10.92 1.14 -5.39
C HIS A 56 -9.86 1.93 -4.63
N SER A 57 -8.87 1.22 -4.09
CA SER A 57 -7.71 1.83 -3.42
C SER A 57 -6.81 2.58 -4.41
N VAL A 58 -6.66 2.06 -5.63
CA VAL A 58 -6.09 2.74 -6.79
C VAL A 58 -7.21 3.00 -7.79
N PRO A 59 -7.36 4.21 -8.36
CA PRO A 59 -8.43 4.50 -9.30
C PRO A 59 -8.52 3.51 -10.44
N GLN A 60 -9.73 3.08 -10.77
CA GLN A 60 -9.95 2.11 -11.85
C GLN A 60 -9.38 2.60 -13.19
N MET A 61 -9.40 3.92 -13.43
CA MET A 61 -8.81 4.52 -14.62
C MET A 61 -7.29 4.28 -14.73
N CYS A 62 -6.61 4.06 -13.61
CA CYS A 62 -5.18 3.75 -13.56
C CYS A 62 -4.89 2.24 -13.60
N LEU A 63 -5.85 1.41 -13.22
CA LEU A 63 -5.71 -0.05 -13.33
C LEU A 63 -5.95 -0.54 -14.76
N ARG A 64 -6.92 0.03 -15.48
CA ARG A 64 -7.28 -0.37 -16.84
C ARG A 64 -6.11 -0.36 -17.84
N PRO A 65 -5.22 0.65 -17.83
CA PRO A 65 -4.10 0.71 -18.79
C PRO A 65 -3.07 -0.41 -18.63
N ILE A 66 -2.99 -1.04 -17.44
CA ILE A 66 -2.03 -2.12 -17.16
C ILE A 66 -2.66 -3.53 -17.20
N VAL A 67 -3.95 -3.60 -17.53
CA VAL A 67 -4.71 -4.85 -17.59
C VAL A 67 -4.31 -5.67 -18.82
N ASP A 68 -4.15 -6.98 -18.63
CA ASP A 68 -4.14 -7.95 -19.71
C ASP A 68 -5.35 -8.89 -19.59
N LYS A 69 -6.18 -8.95 -20.62
CA LYS A 69 -7.40 -9.82 -20.70
C LYS A 69 -8.30 -9.72 -19.47
N GLY A 70 -8.47 -8.49 -18.95
CA GLY A 70 -9.33 -8.20 -17.79
C GLY A 70 -8.70 -8.49 -16.42
N LYS A 71 -7.41 -8.84 -16.36
CA LYS A 71 -6.71 -9.24 -15.14
C LYS A 71 -5.48 -8.37 -14.91
N VAL A 72 -5.19 -8.12 -13.63
CA VAL A 72 -3.93 -7.52 -13.15
C VAL A 72 -3.30 -8.46 -12.14
N LEU A 73 -1.98 -8.42 -12.06
CA LEU A 73 -1.25 -9.08 -10.98
C LEU A 73 -1.34 -8.19 -9.74
N HIS A 74 -1.52 -8.78 -8.59
CA HIS A 74 -1.62 -8.05 -7.32
C HIS A 74 -0.68 -8.67 -6.31
N ALA A 75 0.07 -7.85 -5.59
CA ALA A 75 0.84 -8.31 -4.45
C ALA A 75 -0.13 -8.78 -3.37
N SER A 76 -0.14 -10.07 -3.06
CA SER A 76 -0.96 -10.63 -2.01
C SER A 76 -0.07 -11.19 -0.92
N LEU A 77 -0.11 -10.53 0.23
CA LEU A 77 0.58 -10.98 1.45
C LEU A 77 -0.26 -11.93 2.28
N ALA A 78 -1.46 -12.22 1.83
CA ALA A 78 -2.41 -13.00 2.61
C ALA A 78 -1.98 -14.44 2.89
N MET A 79 -0.87 -14.90 2.30
CA MET A 79 -0.46 -16.29 2.48
C MET A 79 1.07 -16.42 2.45
N GLY A 80 1.68 -16.39 3.62
CA GLY A 80 3.12 -16.62 3.85
C GLY A 80 3.60 -18.02 3.54
N PHE A 81 3.18 -18.60 2.42
CA PHE A 81 3.58 -19.91 1.96
C PHE A 81 4.20 -19.77 0.58
N ASP A 82 5.53 -19.85 0.49
CA ASP A 82 6.29 -20.09 -0.75
C ASP A 82 5.71 -19.42 -2.03
N ILE A 83 5.10 -18.27 -1.86
CA ILE A 83 4.41 -17.60 -2.92
C ILE A 83 5.17 -16.32 -3.19
N GLY A 84 5.81 -16.29 -4.34
CA GLY A 84 6.37 -15.07 -4.87
C GLY A 84 5.39 -13.89 -4.76
N VAL A 85 5.91 -12.71 -4.91
CA VAL A 85 5.29 -11.37 -4.77
C VAL A 85 3.87 -11.24 -5.36
N VAL A 86 3.37 -12.24 -6.09
CA VAL A 86 2.22 -12.09 -6.97
C VAL A 86 1.17 -13.15 -6.72
N ASP A 87 -0.01 -12.75 -6.24
CA ASP A 87 -1.23 -13.55 -6.36
C ASP A 87 -1.88 -13.27 -7.72
N LEU A 88 -2.13 -14.34 -8.44
CA LEU A 88 -2.58 -14.29 -9.82
C LEU A 88 -4.11 -14.24 -9.86
N ASP A 89 -4.65 -13.34 -10.68
CA ASP A 89 -6.00 -13.38 -11.21
C ASP A 89 -7.11 -12.61 -10.47
N GLY A 90 -6.79 -11.48 -9.85
CA GLY A 90 -7.82 -10.52 -9.46
C GLY A 90 -8.43 -9.82 -10.69
N GLY A 91 -9.73 -10.01 -10.96
CA GLY A 91 -10.42 -9.14 -11.92
C GLY A 91 -10.41 -7.69 -11.44
N VAL A 92 -10.12 -6.72 -12.32
CA VAL A 92 -9.99 -5.28 -12.01
C VAL A 92 -11.12 -4.76 -11.12
N ASN A 93 -12.34 -5.24 -11.30
CA ASN A 93 -13.51 -4.78 -10.54
C ASN A 93 -13.54 -5.23 -9.07
N LYS A 94 -12.66 -6.11 -8.64
CA LYS A 94 -12.60 -6.64 -7.27
C LYS A 94 -11.23 -6.43 -6.60
N SER A 95 -10.21 -6.12 -7.38
CA SER A 95 -8.86 -5.93 -6.88
C SER A 95 -8.77 -4.64 -6.08
N GLY A 96 -8.26 -4.72 -4.84
CA GLY A 96 -8.00 -3.55 -3.99
C GLY A 96 -9.21 -2.72 -3.63
N THR A 97 -10.37 -3.35 -3.47
CA THR A 97 -11.58 -2.62 -3.07
C THR A 97 -11.82 -2.70 -1.57
N PHE A 98 -12.36 -1.63 -1.01
CA PHE A 98 -12.80 -1.53 0.38
C PHE A 98 -14.23 -0.96 0.47
N ASN A 99 -14.90 -1.18 1.62
CA ASN A 99 -16.32 -0.86 1.80
C ASN A 99 -16.55 0.01 3.03
N TYR A 100 -16.10 1.27 2.98
CA TYR A 100 -16.20 2.22 4.10
C TYR A 100 -17.01 3.46 3.80
N ILE A 101 -17.26 3.72 2.52
CA ILE A 101 -17.90 4.94 2.05
C ILE A 101 -19.13 4.61 1.19
N CYS A 102 -20.14 5.44 1.29
CA CYS A 102 -21.33 5.32 0.46
C CYS A 102 -21.03 5.78 -0.96
N ARG A 103 -21.84 5.32 -1.90
CA ARG A 103 -21.69 5.59 -3.33
C ARG A 103 -21.71 7.08 -3.67
N GLU A 104 -22.51 7.87 -2.93
CA GLU A 104 -22.56 9.31 -3.11
C GLU A 104 -21.25 9.99 -2.69
N CYS A 105 -20.69 9.59 -1.54
CA CYS A 105 -19.43 10.14 -1.07
C CYS A 105 -18.26 9.72 -1.98
N ASP A 106 -18.22 8.48 -2.43
CA ASP A 106 -17.18 8.01 -3.34
C ASP A 106 -17.16 8.82 -4.63
N ALA A 107 -18.33 8.98 -5.25
CA ALA A 107 -18.45 9.70 -6.51
C ALA A 107 -18.16 11.21 -6.42
N LYS A 108 -18.45 11.85 -5.27
CA LYS A 108 -18.29 13.29 -5.10
C LYS A 108 -16.94 13.70 -4.53
N PHE A 109 -16.45 12.93 -3.54
CA PHE A 109 -15.28 13.33 -2.79
C PHE A 109 -13.98 13.16 -3.59
N PHE A 110 -13.88 12.13 -4.42
CA PHE A 110 -12.67 11.80 -5.17
C PHE A 110 -12.67 12.26 -6.63
N GLN A 111 -13.65 13.05 -7.04
CA GLN A 111 -13.85 13.39 -8.45
C GLN A 111 -12.70 14.21 -9.06
N ASP A 112 -11.98 14.99 -8.26
CA ASP A 112 -10.93 15.86 -8.79
C ASP A 112 -9.67 15.05 -9.11
N TYR A 113 -9.24 14.15 -8.20
CA TYR A 113 -8.05 13.33 -8.45
C TYR A 113 -8.35 12.10 -9.35
N GLU A 114 -9.57 11.60 -9.40
CA GLU A 114 -9.99 10.54 -10.31
C GLU A 114 -10.30 11.04 -11.73
N ASN A 115 -9.94 12.27 -12.03
CA ASN A 115 -10.03 12.88 -13.36
C ASN A 115 -8.63 12.83 -14.03
N PRO A 116 -8.48 12.14 -15.19
CA PRO A 116 -7.20 12.03 -15.87
C PRO A 116 -6.62 13.36 -16.34
N ASP A 117 -7.46 14.36 -16.62
CA ASP A 117 -6.99 15.69 -17.04
C ASP A 117 -6.44 16.51 -15.87
N ASN A 118 -6.96 16.28 -14.66
CA ASN A 118 -6.49 16.97 -13.47
C ASN A 118 -5.19 16.35 -12.93
N ILE A 119 -5.11 15.03 -12.92
CA ILE A 119 -3.97 14.33 -12.27
C ILE A 119 -2.64 14.55 -12.99
N ILE A 120 -2.68 14.90 -14.27
CA ILE A 120 -1.48 15.23 -15.08
C ILE A 120 -1.04 16.70 -14.91
N GLN A 121 -1.79 17.49 -14.19
CA GLN A 121 -1.39 18.86 -13.83
C GLN A 121 -0.69 18.85 -12.47
N PRO A 122 0.09 19.90 -12.13
CA PRO A 122 0.61 20.06 -10.79
C PRO A 122 -0.52 19.91 -9.74
N PRO A 123 -0.41 18.97 -8.79
CA PRO A 123 -1.52 18.65 -7.91
C PRO A 123 -1.81 19.81 -6.95
N THR A 124 -3.08 20.13 -6.79
CA THR A 124 -3.56 21.04 -5.75
C THR A 124 -3.60 20.36 -4.39
N ASP A 125 -3.60 21.13 -3.30
CA ASP A 125 -3.74 20.56 -1.95
C ASP A 125 -5.04 19.75 -1.79
N LYS A 126 -6.10 20.11 -2.50
CA LYS A 126 -7.34 19.34 -2.53
C LYS A 126 -7.12 17.94 -3.12
N ILE A 127 -6.47 17.83 -4.28
CA ILE A 127 -6.14 16.55 -4.91
C ILE A 127 -5.24 15.72 -3.99
N LEU A 128 -4.24 16.33 -3.37
CA LEU A 128 -3.35 15.65 -2.41
C LEU A 128 -4.12 15.13 -1.18
N ALA A 129 -5.08 15.92 -0.70
CA ALA A 129 -5.95 15.53 0.41
C ALA A 129 -6.88 14.37 0.03
N GLU A 130 -7.48 14.39 -1.16
CA GLU A 130 -8.31 13.28 -1.68
C GLU A 130 -7.52 11.98 -1.76
N ILE A 131 -6.28 12.01 -2.28
CA ILE A 131 -5.36 10.86 -2.31
C ILE A 131 -5.05 10.40 -0.89
N ALA A 132 -4.72 11.32 0.01
CA ALA A 132 -4.40 10.99 1.40
C ALA A 132 -5.58 10.32 2.11
N VAL A 133 -6.80 10.85 1.98
CA VAL A 133 -8.02 10.23 2.53
C VAL A 133 -8.19 8.81 2.01
N LYS A 134 -8.04 8.59 0.71
CA LYS A 134 -8.21 7.25 0.13
C LYS A 134 -7.16 6.26 0.65
N ASN A 135 -5.92 6.70 0.78
CA ASN A 135 -4.84 5.90 1.37
C ASN A 135 -5.14 5.52 2.83
N MET A 136 -5.58 6.48 3.65
CA MET A 136 -5.89 6.23 5.06
C MET A 136 -7.14 5.36 5.23
N LEU A 137 -8.14 5.49 4.36
CA LEU A 137 -9.31 4.58 4.34
C LEU A 137 -8.91 3.13 4.08
N LEU A 138 -7.94 2.90 3.19
CA LEU A 138 -7.40 1.57 2.95
C LEU A 138 -6.68 1.01 4.18
N GLN A 139 -5.83 1.82 4.83
CA GLN A 139 -5.13 1.41 6.05
C GLN A 139 -6.12 1.07 7.18
N LEU A 140 -7.12 1.91 7.37
CA LEU A 140 -8.19 1.67 8.33
C LEU A 140 -8.92 0.35 8.05
N ASN A 141 -9.28 0.09 6.79
CA ASN A 141 -9.95 -1.14 6.39
C ASN A 141 -9.10 -2.38 6.65
N LYS A 142 -7.81 -2.32 6.34
CA LYS A 142 -6.88 -3.40 6.66
C LYS A 142 -6.83 -3.65 8.17
N ARG A 143 -6.72 -2.60 8.97
CA ARG A 143 -6.62 -2.69 10.42
C ARG A 143 -7.88 -3.30 11.06
N ASP A 144 -9.06 -2.92 10.59
CA ASP A 144 -10.32 -3.50 11.07
C ASP A 144 -10.42 -5.00 10.76
N ILE A 145 -10.00 -5.42 9.55
CA ILE A 145 -9.97 -6.84 9.19
C ILE A 145 -8.97 -7.61 10.06
N GLU A 146 -7.82 -7.02 10.38
CA GLU A 146 -6.81 -7.62 11.23
C GLU A 146 -7.31 -7.83 12.67
N LEU A 147 -8.00 -6.83 13.24
CA LEU A 147 -8.60 -6.93 14.58
C LEU A 147 -9.61 -8.07 14.63
N GLU A 148 -10.52 -8.13 13.67
CA GLU A 148 -11.49 -9.23 13.57
C GLU A 148 -10.84 -10.60 13.35
N LEU A 149 -9.73 -10.65 12.58
CA LEU A 149 -8.99 -11.88 12.36
C LEU A 149 -8.32 -12.37 13.66
N LEU A 150 -7.78 -11.47 14.46
CA LEU A 150 -7.22 -11.80 15.77
C LEU A 150 -8.29 -12.38 16.71
N ASP A 151 -9.48 -11.77 16.74
CA ASP A 151 -10.60 -12.25 17.56
C ASP A 151 -11.04 -13.65 17.13
N ILE A 152 -11.17 -13.91 15.82
CA ILE A 152 -11.52 -15.23 15.29
C ILE A 152 -10.45 -16.25 15.66
N LYS A 153 -9.16 -15.88 15.55
CA LYS A 153 -8.04 -16.76 15.90
C LYS A 153 -8.09 -17.17 17.38
N GLN A 154 -8.28 -16.23 18.27
CA GLN A 154 -8.38 -16.49 19.71
C GLN A 154 -9.51 -17.47 20.02
N GLN A 155 -10.67 -17.28 19.37
CA GLN A 155 -11.85 -18.13 19.58
C GLN A 155 -11.68 -19.56 19.05
N GLU A 156 -11.06 -19.70 17.83
CA GLU A 156 -10.97 -21.00 17.18
C GLU A 156 -9.77 -21.85 17.60
N LEU A 157 -8.64 -21.23 17.94
CA LEU A 157 -7.38 -21.91 18.18
C LEU A 157 -6.98 -21.98 19.65
N GLY A 158 -7.62 -21.22 20.54
CA GLY A 158 -7.29 -21.17 21.95
C GLY A 158 -5.85 -20.69 22.23
N ILE A 159 -5.24 -20.03 21.27
CA ILE A 159 -3.84 -19.56 21.38
C ILE A 159 -3.89 -18.16 22.00
N TYR A 160 -3.52 -18.08 23.26
CA TYR A 160 -3.38 -16.85 24.03
C TYR A 160 -1.90 -16.41 24.02
N GLU A 161 -1.40 -15.91 22.88
CA GLU A 161 -0.19 -15.11 22.90
C GLU A 161 -0.59 -13.72 23.34
N ASN A 162 -0.12 -13.26 24.51
CA ASN A 162 -0.32 -11.95 25.12
C ASN A 162 -1.23 -11.01 24.26
N PRO A 163 -2.53 -11.33 24.14
CA PRO A 163 -3.43 -10.74 23.16
C PRO A 163 -3.66 -9.27 23.44
N ASP A 164 -3.50 -8.85 24.69
CA ASP A 164 -3.84 -7.51 25.14
C ASP A 164 -2.95 -6.47 24.45
N LYS A 165 -1.61 -6.65 24.44
CA LYS A 165 -0.70 -5.68 23.84
C LYS A 165 -0.86 -5.51 22.32
N LEU A 166 -1.05 -6.61 21.60
CA LEU A 166 -1.21 -6.54 20.15
C LEU A 166 -2.57 -5.93 19.77
N SER A 167 -3.62 -6.26 20.52
CA SER A 167 -4.94 -5.66 20.35
C SER A 167 -4.93 -4.18 20.71
N GLU A 168 -4.25 -3.79 21.80
CA GLU A 168 -4.06 -2.38 22.18
C GLU A 168 -3.35 -1.58 21.10
N LEU A 169 -2.21 -2.08 20.59
CA LEU A 169 -1.47 -1.42 19.50
C LEU A 169 -2.33 -1.25 18.25
N LYS A 170 -3.06 -2.29 17.85
CA LYS A 170 -3.92 -2.23 16.65
C LYS A 170 -5.11 -1.29 16.84
N THR A 171 -5.63 -1.18 18.06
CA THR A 171 -6.68 -0.22 18.41
C THR A 171 -6.16 1.22 18.37
N LEU A 172 -4.92 1.44 18.79
CA LEU A 172 -4.25 2.72 18.69
C LEU A 172 -4.09 3.14 17.22
N ASP A 173 -3.56 2.25 16.38
CA ASP A 173 -3.43 2.50 14.95
C ASP A 173 -4.80 2.80 14.27
N GLN A 174 -5.84 2.04 14.65
CA GLN A 174 -7.20 2.26 14.13
C GLN A 174 -7.70 3.68 14.43
N LYS A 175 -7.49 4.13 15.69
CA LYS A 175 -7.84 5.49 16.09
C LYS A 175 -7.05 6.54 15.33
N GLU A 176 -5.74 6.35 15.18
CA GLU A 176 -4.87 7.24 14.44
C GLU A 176 -5.31 7.34 12.96
N TYR A 177 -5.59 6.21 12.31
CA TYR A 177 -6.07 6.22 10.91
C TYR A 177 -7.41 6.93 10.75
N GLN A 178 -8.33 6.80 11.72
CA GLN A 178 -9.59 7.55 11.70
C GLN A 178 -9.35 9.06 11.82
N GLU A 179 -8.47 9.49 12.71
CA GLU A 179 -8.09 10.89 12.89
C GLU A 179 -7.44 11.45 11.62
N GLU A 180 -6.56 10.67 10.97
CA GLU A 180 -5.94 11.03 9.69
C GLU A 180 -6.99 11.20 8.57
N VAL A 181 -7.95 10.28 8.46
CA VAL A 181 -9.05 10.41 7.47
C VAL A 181 -9.80 11.72 7.69
N LEU A 182 -10.21 12.03 8.93
CA LEU A 182 -10.95 13.25 9.23
C LEU A 182 -10.11 14.52 9.00
N PHE A 183 -8.82 14.47 9.33
CA PHE A 183 -7.90 15.57 9.12
C PHE A 183 -7.74 15.93 7.63
N HIS A 184 -7.47 14.95 6.79
CA HIS A 184 -7.32 15.16 5.35
C HIS A 184 -8.67 15.47 4.69
N GLN A 185 -9.77 14.89 5.15
CA GLN A 185 -11.12 15.22 4.70
C GLN A 185 -11.45 16.70 4.94
N ASP A 186 -11.07 17.24 6.09
CA ASP A 186 -11.29 18.65 6.41
C ASP A 186 -10.51 19.58 5.47
N ILE A 187 -9.27 19.20 5.09
CA ILE A 187 -8.49 19.96 4.11
C ILE A 187 -9.19 19.97 2.75
N ALA A 188 -9.63 18.80 2.26
CA ALA A 188 -10.29 18.68 0.96
C ALA A 188 -11.62 19.43 0.92
N ASN A 189 -12.47 19.29 1.95
CA ASN A 189 -13.79 19.91 2.01
C ASN A 189 -13.73 21.44 2.11
N ASN A 190 -12.71 21.98 2.77
CA ASN A 190 -12.56 23.41 3.00
C ASN A 190 -11.56 24.08 2.05
N ASN A 191 -11.04 23.36 1.05
CA ASN A 191 -10.03 23.83 0.09
C ASN A 191 -8.86 24.55 0.79
N LYS A 192 -8.34 23.97 1.87
CA LYS A 192 -7.22 24.53 2.63
C LYS A 192 -5.94 24.40 1.82
N GLU A 193 -5.29 25.53 1.56
CA GLU A 193 -4.06 25.58 0.76
C GLU A 193 -2.80 25.62 1.62
N GLY A 194 -1.67 25.24 1.01
CA GLY A 194 -0.34 25.32 1.62
C GLY A 194 -0.07 24.27 2.70
N GLY A 195 -0.93 23.23 2.80
CA GLY A 195 -0.81 22.16 3.80
C GLY A 195 0.19 21.08 3.43
N TYR A 196 0.35 20.79 2.15
CA TYR A 196 1.21 19.71 1.70
C TYR A 196 2.56 20.20 1.17
N GLN A 197 3.49 19.24 1.14
CA GLN A 197 4.81 19.38 0.57
C GLN A 197 5.06 18.24 -0.40
N ILE A 198 5.24 18.57 -1.66
CA ILE A 198 5.61 17.61 -2.69
C ILE A 198 7.08 17.24 -2.52
N LEU A 199 7.36 15.95 -2.45
CA LEU A 199 8.69 15.36 -2.51
C LEU A 199 9.13 15.14 -3.95
N PHE A 200 8.23 14.58 -4.75
CA PHE A 200 8.44 14.32 -6.17
C PHE A 200 7.11 14.34 -6.90
N TRP A 201 7.08 14.93 -8.08
CA TRP A 201 5.95 14.88 -9.00
C TRP A 201 6.46 14.95 -10.43
N GLU A 202 6.06 14.00 -11.24
CA GLU A 202 6.40 13.95 -12.65
C GLU A 202 5.34 13.22 -13.46
N VAL A 203 5.10 13.70 -14.68
CA VAL A 203 4.32 13.00 -15.70
C VAL A 203 5.29 12.36 -16.67
N LEU A 204 5.49 11.05 -16.53
CA LEU A 204 6.31 10.27 -17.44
C LEU A 204 5.63 10.16 -18.80
N PRO A 205 6.37 10.34 -19.94
CA PRO A 205 5.79 10.29 -21.28
C PRO A 205 5.48 8.87 -21.78
N TYR A 206 5.53 7.88 -20.91
CA TYR A 206 5.29 6.46 -21.17
C TYR A 206 4.45 5.83 -20.08
N LYS A 207 3.90 4.65 -20.38
CA LYS A 207 3.06 3.87 -19.48
C LYS A 207 3.91 2.86 -18.70
N VAL A 208 4.04 3.07 -17.38
CA VAL A 208 4.75 2.14 -16.50
C VAL A 208 3.90 0.89 -16.17
N PRO A 209 4.53 -0.27 -15.91
CA PRO A 209 3.83 -1.52 -15.65
C PRO A 209 3.31 -1.67 -14.21
N ILE A 210 3.36 -0.61 -13.41
CA ILE A 210 2.96 -0.61 -11.99
C ILE A 210 1.89 0.44 -11.75
N ALA A 211 0.84 0.08 -11.02
CA ALA A 211 -0.13 1.02 -10.45
C ALA A 211 -0.19 0.84 -8.93
N THR A 212 -0.02 1.92 -8.18
CA THR A 212 -0.05 1.90 -6.72
C THR A 212 -0.42 3.25 -6.14
N GLN A 213 -0.99 3.24 -4.95
CA GLN A 213 -0.99 4.39 -4.05
C GLN A 213 -1.08 3.90 -2.60
N SER A 214 -0.34 4.54 -1.71
CA SER A 214 -0.28 4.15 -0.31
C SER A 214 0.16 5.31 0.58
N ALA A 215 -0.27 5.28 1.84
CA ALA A 215 0.38 5.99 2.93
C ALA A 215 1.43 5.06 3.56
N MET A 216 2.63 5.56 3.74
CA MET A 216 3.77 4.80 4.25
C MET A 216 4.35 5.51 5.46
N VAL A 217 4.67 4.75 6.51
CA VAL A 217 5.48 5.18 7.63
C VAL A 217 6.91 4.73 7.33
N LEU A 218 7.77 5.64 6.93
CA LEU A 218 9.16 5.30 6.62
C LEU A 218 9.99 5.28 7.90
N PRO A 219 10.63 4.16 8.25
CA PRO A 219 11.50 4.10 9.42
C PRO A 219 12.82 4.84 9.19
N TYR A 220 13.33 4.87 7.97
CA TYR A 220 14.62 5.46 7.63
C TYR A 220 14.52 6.37 6.41
N ASP A 221 15.45 7.32 6.30
CA ASP A 221 15.66 8.13 5.11
C ASP A 221 16.61 7.45 4.10
N MET A 222 16.96 8.16 3.00
CA MET A 222 17.84 7.62 1.94
C MET A 222 19.27 7.31 2.42
N GLU A 223 19.70 7.85 3.55
CA GLU A 223 21.04 7.65 4.13
C GLU A 223 21.01 6.66 5.31
N GLY A 224 19.82 6.14 5.66
CA GLY A 224 19.64 5.19 6.76
C GLY A 224 19.44 5.83 8.13
N ASP A 225 19.26 7.15 8.20
CA ASP A 225 18.94 7.82 9.47
C ASP A 225 17.46 7.63 9.84
N ILE A 226 17.22 7.46 11.13
CA ILE A 226 15.86 7.20 11.66
C ILE A 226 14.93 8.38 11.40
N LEU A 227 13.77 8.07 10.81
CA LEU A 227 12.63 8.97 10.63
C LEU A 227 11.53 8.69 11.65
N ASN A 228 10.83 7.58 11.51
CA ASN A 228 9.82 7.15 12.47
C ASN A 228 10.36 6.02 13.35
N ASP A 229 10.17 6.14 14.65
CA ASP A 229 10.35 5.01 15.58
C ASP A 229 9.09 4.14 15.54
N VAL A 230 9.06 3.20 14.59
CA VAL A 230 7.90 2.32 14.36
C VAL A 230 7.64 1.34 15.51
N GLY A 231 8.57 1.20 16.43
CA GLY A 231 8.42 0.39 17.65
C GLY A 231 7.89 1.19 18.85
N ASN A 232 7.70 2.49 18.70
CA ASN A 232 7.23 3.34 19.78
C ASN A 232 5.73 3.10 20.06
N MET A 233 5.42 2.69 21.27
CA MET A 233 4.04 2.43 21.73
C MET A 233 3.44 3.58 22.56
N ASP A 234 4.10 4.74 22.62
CA ASP A 234 3.59 5.91 23.32
C ASP A 234 2.47 6.55 22.49
N GLU A 235 1.25 6.51 23.02
CA GLU A 235 0.05 7.07 22.39
C GLU A 235 0.15 8.57 22.08
N SER A 236 1.06 9.29 22.73
CA SER A 236 1.30 10.71 22.46
C SER A 236 2.15 10.94 21.20
N VAL A 237 2.80 9.90 20.66
CA VAL A 237 3.66 9.95 19.50
C VAL A 237 2.91 9.47 18.26
N ARG A 238 2.44 10.40 17.45
CA ARG A 238 1.78 10.11 16.18
C ARG A 238 2.80 9.69 15.11
N MET A 239 2.49 8.63 14.36
CA MET A 239 3.26 8.28 13.18
C MET A 239 3.11 9.36 12.09
N GLN A 240 4.18 9.57 11.33
CA GLN A 240 4.21 10.55 10.26
C GLN A 240 4.26 9.85 8.90
N TYR A 241 3.49 10.35 7.94
CA TYR A 241 3.20 9.62 6.69
C TYR A 241 3.78 10.31 5.46
N VAL A 242 4.35 9.52 4.57
CA VAL A 242 4.56 9.86 3.16
C VAL A 242 3.49 9.16 2.35
N HIS A 243 2.88 9.89 1.42
CA HIS A 243 1.95 9.34 0.45
C HIS A 243 2.66 9.18 -0.89
N ILE A 244 2.57 8.00 -1.47
CA ILE A 244 3.11 7.69 -2.79
C ILE A 244 1.97 7.25 -3.69
N ALA A 245 1.99 7.71 -4.95
CA ALA A 245 1.09 7.26 -5.99
C ALA A 245 1.85 7.09 -7.32
N VAL A 246 1.66 5.97 -7.97
CA VAL A 246 2.07 5.71 -9.35
C VAL A 246 0.82 5.35 -10.13
N LEU A 247 0.43 6.24 -11.03
CA LEU A 247 -0.86 6.25 -11.70
C LEU A 247 -0.67 6.17 -13.22
N PRO A 248 -0.56 4.96 -13.79
CA PRO A 248 -0.51 4.80 -15.25
C PRO A 248 -1.84 5.21 -15.88
N LEU A 249 -1.72 5.94 -16.99
CA LEU A 249 -2.80 6.34 -17.88
C LEU A 249 -2.57 5.68 -19.26
N GLU A 250 -3.43 5.97 -20.23
CA GLU A 250 -3.36 5.31 -21.55
C GLU A 250 -1.97 5.38 -22.21
N LYS A 251 -1.32 6.57 -22.19
CA LYS A 251 -0.04 6.82 -22.90
C LYS A 251 1.07 7.37 -22.00
N LYS A 252 0.79 7.63 -20.75
CA LYS A 252 1.70 8.28 -19.80
C LYS A 252 1.44 7.78 -18.38
N SER A 253 2.29 8.15 -17.45
CA SER A 253 2.10 7.80 -16.04
C SER A 253 2.40 8.99 -15.16
N VAL A 254 1.71 9.11 -14.03
CA VAL A 254 2.03 10.10 -13.02
C VAL A 254 2.73 9.41 -11.87
N VAL A 255 3.88 9.94 -11.47
CA VAL A 255 4.59 9.52 -10.24
C VAL A 255 4.53 10.69 -9.27
N LEU A 256 4.01 10.44 -8.09
CA LEU A 256 3.78 11.44 -7.05
C LEU A 256 4.21 10.91 -5.69
N ALA A 257 5.00 11.69 -4.97
CA ALA A 257 5.31 11.48 -3.56
C ALA A 257 5.14 12.80 -2.80
N PHE A 258 4.45 12.78 -1.67
CA PHE A 258 4.16 13.98 -0.89
C PHE A 258 3.92 13.65 0.59
N TYR A 259 3.98 14.67 1.43
CA TYR A 259 3.64 14.59 2.85
C TYR A 259 2.95 15.87 3.33
N HIS A 260 2.23 15.81 4.44
CA HIS A 260 1.68 17.03 5.05
C HIS A 260 2.77 17.77 5.85
N LYS A 261 2.80 19.09 5.80
CA LYS A 261 3.83 19.93 6.47
C LYS A 261 3.91 19.78 7.99
N ARG A 262 2.89 19.24 8.64
CA ARG A 262 2.93 18.87 10.05
C ARG A 262 3.93 17.73 10.32
N ASP A 263 4.20 16.89 9.31
CA ASP A 263 5.09 15.72 9.36
C ASP A 263 6.54 16.13 9.13
N LYS A 264 7.08 16.83 10.13
CA LYS A 264 8.35 17.57 10.03
C LYS A 264 9.60 16.69 9.86
N ILE A 265 9.52 15.41 10.21
CA ILE A 265 10.63 14.47 10.07
C ILE A 265 11.07 14.33 8.61
N TYR A 266 10.14 14.46 7.65
CA TYR A 266 10.42 14.32 6.22
C TYR A 266 11.10 15.51 5.56
N ARG A 267 11.44 16.57 6.32
CA ARG A 267 12.19 17.73 5.77
C ARG A 267 13.56 17.33 5.27
N ARG A 268 14.24 16.41 5.98
CA ARG A 268 15.54 15.90 5.56
C ARG A 268 15.41 15.04 4.31
N LEU A 269 14.47 14.10 4.29
CA LEU A 269 14.19 13.29 3.11
C LEU A 269 13.90 14.16 1.88
N ARG A 270 13.13 15.25 2.06
CA ARG A 270 12.88 16.21 0.98
C ARG A 270 14.18 16.85 0.46
N HIS A 271 15.10 17.20 1.35
CA HIS A 271 16.40 17.73 0.94
C HIS A 271 17.21 16.71 0.14
N GLN A 272 17.26 15.48 0.60
CA GLN A 272 17.93 14.37 -0.09
C GLN A 272 17.35 14.13 -1.48
N ILE A 273 16.03 14.06 -1.61
CA ILE A 273 15.35 13.91 -2.92
C ILE A 273 15.67 15.08 -3.85
N ASN A 274 15.64 16.31 -3.36
CA ASN A 274 15.92 17.51 -4.18
C ASN A 274 17.38 17.63 -4.64
N THR A 275 18.32 16.93 -3.99
CA THR A 275 19.74 16.94 -4.32
C THR A 275 20.21 15.67 -5.03
N THR A 276 19.31 14.72 -5.22
CA THR A 276 19.56 13.45 -5.90
C THR A 276 19.12 13.51 -7.36
N SER A 277 19.78 12.75 -8.26
CA SER A 277 19.36 12.70 -9.67
C SER A 277 17.97 12.10 -9.82
N ARG A 278 17.23 12.52 -10.88
CA ARG A 278 15.89 12.05 -11.20
C ARG A 278 15.82 10.51 -11.22
N GLU A 279 16.77 9.87 -11.87
CA GLU A 279 16.82 8.41 -12.04
C GLU A 279 16.91 7.71 -10.68
N LYS A 280 17.75 8.22 -9.79
CA LYS A 280 17.89 7.68 -8.42
C LYS A 280 16.64 7.94 -7.56
N VAL A 281 15.95 9.05 -7.76
CA VAL A 281 14.68 9.32 -7.07
C VAL A 281 13.61 8.34 -7.54
N LEU A 282 13.47 8.09 -8.84
CA LEU A 282 12.53 7.08 -9.37
C LEU A 282 12.90 5.68 -8.85
N GLN A 283 14.18 5.33 -8.81
CA GLN A 283 14.66 4.06 -8.25
C GLN A 283 14.28 3.93 -6.75
N TYR A 284 14.46 4.99 -5.98
CA TYR A 284 14.11 5.01 -4.56
C TYR A 284 12.59 4.90 -4.36
N ILE A 285 11.78 5.61 -5.14
CA ILE A 285 10.31 5.49 -5.09
C ILE A 285 9.88 4.06 -5.45
N ASN A 286 10.48 3.46 -6.48
CA ASN A 286 10.23 2.07 -6.86
C ASN A 286 10.58 1.10 -5.72
N TYR A 287 11.72 1.29 -5.08
CA TYR A 287 12.13 0.50 -3.92
C TYR A 287 11.12 0.61 -2.76
N LEU A 288 10.69 1.82 -2.39
CA LEU A 288 9.70 2.05 -1.34
C LEU A 288 8.36 1.35 -1.64
N ILE A 289 7.98 1.21 -2.91
CA ILE A 289 6.78 0.48 -3.30
C ILE A 289 6.89 -1.00 -2.93
N PHE A 290 8.03 -1.63 -3.21
CA PHE A 290 8.23 -3.05 -2.88
C PHE A 290 8.43 -3.29 -1.38
N GLU A 291 9.08 -2.37 -0.69
CA GLU A 291 9.38 -2.50 0.74
C GLU A 291 8.17 -2.15 1.64
N HIS A 292 7.35 -1.15 1.27
CA HIS A 292 6.40 -0.57 2.22
C HIS A 292 4.93 -0.67 1.82
N THR A 293 4.57 -1.21 0.67
CA THR A 293 3.16 -1.33 0.32
C THR A 293 2.76 -2.67 -0.27
N GLU A 294 1.60 -3.14 0.15
CA GLU A 294 0.89 -4.27 -0.44
C GLU A 294 -0.15 -3.81 -1.48
N ASN A 295 -0.38 -2.51 -1.58
CA ASN A 295 -1.39 -1.96 -2.48
C ASN A 295 -0.78 -1.63 -3.84
N VAL A 296 -0.20 -2.64 -4.45
CA VAL A 296 0.47 -2.54 -5.75
C VAL A 296 -0.10 -3.55 -6.73
N TYR A 297 -0.28 -3.08 -7.97
CA TYR A 297 -0.82 -3.83 -9.10
C TYR A 297 0.19 -3.80 -10.23
N PHE A 298 0.38 -4.93 -10.87
CA PHE A 298 1.38 -5.07 -11.92
C PHE A 298 0.73 -5.51 -13.23
N SER A 299 1.29 -5.02 -14.33
CA SER A 299 1.03 -5.59 -15.65
C SER A 299 1.66 -6.99 -15.75
N LYS A 300 1.04 -7.85 -16.54
CA LYS A 300 1.62 -9.16 -16.87
C LYS A 300 2.92 -9.07 -17.66
N THR A 301 3.22 -7.92 -18.25
CA THR A 301 4.48 -7.73 -19.00
C THR A 301 5.73 -7.93 -18.16
N ILE A 302 5.62 -7.76 -16.82
CA ILE A 302 6.73 -7.94 -15.88
C ILE A 302 6.58 -9.19 -14.99
N GLU A 303 5.63 -10.08 -15.28
CA GLU A 303 5.31 -11.24 -14.44
C GLU A 303 6.53 -12.15 -14.22
N GLU A 304 7.30 -12.44 -15.28
CA GLU A 304 8.47 -13.30 -15.19
C GLU A 304 9.56 -12.68 -14.31
N GLU A 305 9.78 -11.39 -14.42
CA GLU A 305 10.74 -10.67 -13.58
C GLU A 305 10.31 -10.71 -12.10
N LEU A 306 9.04 -10.43 -11.82
CA LEU A 306 8.51 -10.48 -10.46
C LEU A 306 8.65 -11.87 -9.81
N LYS A 307 8.48 -12.95 -10.59
CA LYS A 307 8.56 -14.33 -10.09
C LYS A 307 9.98 -14.85 -9.90
N ASN A 308 10.90 -14.40 -10.74
CA ASN A 308 12.25 -14.97 -10.82
C ASN A 308 13.30 -14.12 -10.11
N ASN A 309 13.00 -12.88 -9.76
CA ASN A 309 13.96 -11.98 -9.14
C ASN A 309 13.96 -12.15 -7.61
N LYS A 310 15.02 -12.78 -7.11
CA LYS A 310 15.19 -13.05 -5.66
C LYS A 310 15.32 -11.79 -4.81
N MET A 311 15.79 -10.68 -5.38
CA MET A 311 15.92 -9.41 -4.64
C MET A 311 14.55 -8.76 -4.45
N ILE A 312 13.66 -8.85 -5.44
CA ILE A 312 12.25 -8.44 -5.30
C ILE A 312 11.56 -9.28 -4.22
N GLU A 313 11.74 -10.60 -4.24
CA GLU A 313 11.21 -11.48 -3.21
C GLU A 313 11.73 -11.08 -1.83
N LYS A 314 13.04 -10.88 -1.69
CA LYS A 314 13.69 -10.52 -0.43
C LYS A 314 13.17 -9.18 0.11
N VAL A 315 13.16 -8.09 -0.69
CA VAL A 315 12.68 -6.77 -0.23
C VAL A 315 11.21 -6.82 0.18
N SER A 316 10.38 -7.58 -0.53
CA SER A 316 8.96 -7.75 -0.19
C SER A 316 8.74 -8.54 1.09
N GLN A 317 9.65 -9.45 1.43
CA GLN A 317 9.64 -10.19 2.69
C GLN A 317 10.16 -9.35 3.86
N GLU A 318 11.15 -8.49 3.64
CA GLU A 318 11.64 -7.53 4.64
C GLU A 318 10.52 -6.66 5.19
N ALA A 319 9.66 -6.15 4.31
CA ALA A 319 8.48 -5.38 4.68
C ALA A 319 7.48 -6.15 5.55
N ASN A 320 7.47 -7.46 5.46
CA ASN A 320 6.40 -8.31 5.98
C ASN A 320 6.73 -9.05 7.26
N GLY A 321 7.97 -9.13 7.67
CA GLY A 321 8.30 -10.16 8.61
C GLY A 321 9.20 -9.81 9.76
N LEU A 322 10.01 -8.83 9.67
CA LEU A 322 11.02 -8.60 10.68
C LEU A 322 10.81 -7.23 11.32
N PRO A 323 10.36 -7.17 12.59
CA PRO A 323 10.42 -5.92 13.32
C PRO A 323 11.91 -5.53 13.38
N THR A 324 12.28 -4.50 12.68
CA THR A 324 13.51 -3.78 12.98
C THR A 324 13.31 -3.16 14.36
N PHE A 325 13.69 -3.86 15.40
CA PHE A 325 13.81 -3.31 16.74
C PHE A 325 15.02 -2.37 16.78
N GLY A 326 14.84 -1.14 16.29
CA GLY A 326 15.92 -0.17 16.21
C GLY A 326 17.11 -0.70 15.40
N HIS A 327 18.34 -0.42 15.85
CA HIS A 327 19.58 -0.93 15.23
C HIS A 327 19.85 -2.44 15.44
N LEU A 328 18.93 -3.15 16.10
CA LEU A 328 18.99 -4.59 16.28
C LEU A 328 18.15 -5.23 15.17
N SER A 329 18.78 -5.52 14.02
CA SER A 329 18.19 -6.46 13.07
C SER A 329 18.04 -7.82 13.75
N VAL A 330 17.05 -8.61 13.33
CA VAL A 330 16.88 -9.98 13.85
C VAL A 330 18.17 -10.80 13.66
N ASP A 331 18.94 -10.49 12.64
CA ASP A 331 20.24 -11.12 12.35
C ASP A 331 21.31 -10.76 13.38
N ASN A 332 21.31 -9.54 13.91
CA ASN A 332 22.17 -9.17 15.05
C ASN A 332 21.78 -9.94 16.32
N ILE A 333 20.48 -10.28 16.47
CA ILE A 333 20.01 -11.09 17.61
C ILE A 333 20.40 -12.55 17.43
N PHE A 334 20.41 -13.07 16.19
CA PHE A 334 20.73 -14.47 15.89
C PHE A 334 22.14 -14.70 15.34
N GLY A 335 22.96 -13.64 15.19
CA GLY A 335 24.34 -13.73 14.69
C GLY A 335 24.44 -14.07 13.20
N MET A 336 23.40 -13.72 12.40
CA MET A 336 23.42 -13.86 10.95
C MET A 336 23.86 -12.54 10.32
N ASP A 337 24.74 -12.61 9.31
CA ASP A 337 25.10 -11.44 8.49
C ASP A 337 23.95 -11.13 7.54
N TYR A 338 23.06 -10.20 7.96
CA TYR A 338 21.97 -9.74 7.14
C TYR A 338 22.37 -8.47 6.39
N GLU A 339 22.30 -8.52 5.09
CA GLU A 339 22.50 -7.37 4.23
C GLU A 339 21.13 -6.93 3.66
N ALA A 340 20.67 -5.73 4.05
CA ALA A 340 19.42 -5.18 3.55
C ALA A 340 19.49 -4.98 2.02
N VAL A 341 18.37 -5.21 1.34
CA VAL A 341 18.25 -4.93 -0.09
C VAL A 341 18.35 -3.43 -0.32
N LYS A 342 19.16 -3.00 -1.27
CA LYS A 342 19.31 -1.58 -1.63
C LYS A 342 18.41 -1.26 -2.83
N PRO A 343 18.06 0.02 -3.02
CA PRO A 343 17.26 0.43 -4.18
C PRO A 343 17.82 -0.07 -5.52
N GLU A 344 19.14 -0.07 -5.70
CA GLU A 344 19.82 -0.49 -6.91
C GLU A 344 19.84 -2.01 -7.16
N ASP A 345 19.50 -2.81 -6.17
CA ASP A 345 19.51 -4.28 -6.28
C ASP A 345 18.26 -4.83 -6.98
N ILE A 346 17.22 -4.00 -7.12
CA ILE A 346 15.97 -4.37 -7.81
C ILE A 346 15.78 -3.58 -9.10
N PRO A 347 15.11 -4.15 -10.13
CA PRO A 347 14.77 -3.42 -11.34
C PRO A 347 13.93 -2.18 -11.06
N ASN A 348 14.23 -1.09 -11.74
CA ASN A 348 13.42 0.13 -11.65
C ASN A 348 12.25 0.09 -12.66
N PHE A 349 11.11 -0.41 -12.25
CA PHE A 349 9.92 -0.48 -13.11
C PHE A 349 9.28 0.88 -13.43
N LEU A 350 9.81 1.97 -12.88
CA LEU A 350 9.43 3.34 -13.26
C LEU A 350 10.32 3.89 -14.39
N ASP A 351 11.34 3.16 -14.83
CA ASP A 351 12.19 3.51 -15.95
C ASP A 351 11.53 3.20 -17.30
N GLU A 352 11.87 3.99 -18.33
CA GLU A 352 11.31 3.85 -19.69
C GLU A 352 11.57 2.48 -20.31
N SER A 353 12.66 1.81 -19.93
CA SER A 353 13.01 0.47 -20.43
C SER A 353 11.94 -0.58 -20.08
N TRP A 354 11.13 -0.35 -19.06
CA TRP A 354 10.01 -1.20 -18.64
C TRP A 354 8.65 -0.72 -19.14
N ALA A 355 8.63 0.31 -19.98
CA ALA A 355 7.37 0.86 -20.49
C ALA A 355 6.54 -0.21 -21.22
N ILE A 356 5.24 -0.23 -20.95
CA ILE A 356 4.30 -1.07 -21.70
C ILE A 356 4.22 -0.55 -23.13
N LYS A 357 4.67 -1.35 -24.07
CA LYS A 357 4.57 -1.04 -25.51
C LYS A 357 3.12 -1.23 -25.95
N GLU A 358 2.60 -0.28 -26.72
CA GLU A 358 1.34 -0.49 -27.43
C GLU A 358 1.56 -1.60 -28.45
N GLU A 359 0.69 -2.61 -28.49
CA GLU A 359 0.65 -3.54 -29.62
C GLU A 359 0.31 -2.70 -30.84
N GLU A 360 1.21 -2.62 -31.82
CA GLU A 360 0.89 -2.08 -33.14
C GLU A 360 -0.23 -2.94 -33.69
N ASN A 361 -1.44 -2.38 -33.78
CA ASN A 361 -2.52 -3.02 -34.50
C ASN A 361 -2.07 -3.19 -35.96
N THR A 362 -1.55 -4.34 -36.26
CA THR A 362 -1.32 -4.79 -37.66
C THR A 362 -2.66 -5.29 -38.26
N ASP A 363 -3.74 -4.56 -38.03
CA ASP A 363 -4.94 -4.68 -38.84
C ASP A 363 -4.77 -3.76 -40.06
N GLY A 364 -3.86 -4.19 -40.90
CA GLY A 364 -3.63 -3.62 -42.21
C GLY A 364 -4.17 -4.57 -43.27
N GLU A 365 -5.07 -4.07 -44.03
CA GLU A 365 -5.29 -4.38 -45.45
C GLU A 365 -5.26 -5.86 -45.86
N GLU A 366 -6.46 -6.45 -45.94
CA GLU A 366 -6.82 -7.32 -47.09
C GLU A 366 -8.24 -6.95 -47.61
#